data_df62f30fb4aad3f4dead04d5fb69d3e7
#
_entry.id   df62f30fb4aad3f4dead04d5fb69d3e7
#
_cell.length_a   1.000
_cell.length_b   1.000
_cell.length_c   1.000
_cell.angle_alpha   90.00
_cell.angle_beta   90.00
_cell.angle_gamma   90.00
#
_symmetry.space_group_name_H-M   'P 1'
#
loop_
_entity.id
_entity.type
_entity.pdbx_description
1 polymer ?
#
loop_
_entity_poly.entity_id
_entity_poly.type
_entity_poly.pdbx_seq_one_letter_code
_entity_poly.pdbx_strand_id
1 'polypeptide(L)'
;MNGTESRNTAAPSRRTVLHSAGAAALLHGAGFRARAAARPPNVIILMTDDQGYGDFSCHGNPVLKTPALDRLHAQSVRFTDFHVAPMCTPTRGQLLSGQDALRNGATSVTAGRALLRSSLPAMGDIFSANGYATGIFGKWHVGDAWPYRPTDRGFQEAWCHHGFGMSSAVEFDNDYFDGGCFHNGVRKRFSGYCTDFWFSGAMQWMAEQQRSNQPFLCYIPTNVPHGPAWVDDAYSSPYAGAGRKLPAPFFGMIANLDENVAKLEAFLGKTGLRDNTLFIFMTDNGGTGGVDLFNAGMRGRKTQYYEGGHRVPCFVRWPNGGLGSPRDVGVNAQTPHIRPTLIELWVLM
;
A
#
# COMPACT_ATOMS: atom_id res chain seq x y z
N MET A 1 65.66 11.43 12.94
CA MET A 1 64.47 12.00 13.57
C MET A 1 63.32 11.83 12.58
N ASN A 2 62.55 10.75 12.71
CA ASN A 2 61.49 10.40 11.79
C ASN A 2 60.16 10.81 12.41
N GLY A 3 59.50 11.80 11.79
CA GLY A 3 58.14 12.19 12.13
C GLY A 3 57.14 11.38 11.30
N THR A 4 56.41 10.50 11.95
CA THR A 4 55.28 9.76 11.35
C THR A 4 54.01 10.60 11.48
N GLU A 5 53.50 11.13 10.37
CA GLU A 5 52.18 11.72 10.30
C GLU A 5 51.11 10.59 10.35
N SER A 6 50.33 10.55 11.42
CA SER A 6 49.15 9.68 11.52
C SER A 6 47.99 10.32 10.76
N ARG A 7 47.60 9.73 9.62
CA ARG A 7 46.36 10.07 8.94
C ARG A 7 45.17 9.56 9.75
N ASN A 8 44.48 10.47 10.38
CA ASN A 8 43.25 10.20 11.10
C ASN A 8 42.07 10.07 10.09
N THR A 9 41.81 8.85 9.61
CA THR A 9 40.63 8.56 8.79
C THR A 9 39.46 8.36 9.73
N ALA A 10 38.65 9.40 9.94
CA ALA A 10 37.41 9.30 10.68
C ALA A 10 36.46 8.32 9.98
N ALA A 11 36.09 7.26 10.65
CA ALA A 11 35.12 6.31 10.16
C ALA A 11 33.78 7.04 9.90
N PRO A 12 33.06 6.73 8.81
CA PRO A 12 31.79 7.37 8.50
C PRO A 12 30.77 7.09 9.62
N SER A 13 30.02 8.10 9.99
CA SER A 13 29.05 7.96 11.08
C SER A 13 27.97 6.92 10.73
N ARG A 14 27.48 6.20 11.72
CA ARG A 14 26.36 5.24 11.54
C ARG A 14 25.13 5.85 10.83
N ARG A 15 24.94 7.15 10.92
CA ARG A 15 23.92 7.91 10.20
C ARG A 15 24.10 7.90 8.69
N THR A 16 25.33 8.09 8.19
CA THR A 16 25.65 8.13 6.76
C THR A 16 25.49 6.75 6.11
N VAL A 17 25.81 5.68 6.84
CA VAL A 17 25.72 4.31 6.33
C VAL A 17 24.26 3.84 6.20
N LEU A 18 23.38 4.22 7.14
CA LEU A 18 21.98 3.78 7.13
C LEU A 18 21.10 4.52 6.09
N HIS A 19 21.41 5.78 5.79
CA HIS A 19 20.66 6.54 4.77
C HIS A 19 21.09 6.18 3.33
N SER A 20 22.36 5.86 3.13
CA SER A 20 22.86 5.48 1.81
C SER A 20 22.55 4.04 1.41
N ALA A 21 22.50 3.12 2.36
CA ALA A 21 22.26 1.70 2.05
C ALA A 21 20.80 1.38 1.66
N GLY A 22 19.81 2.04 2.26
CA GLY A 22 18.40 1.76 2.00
C GLY A 22 17.90 2.24 0.63
N ALA A 23 18.16 3.49 0.28
CA ALA A 23 17.79 4.06 -1.03
C ALA A 23 18.60 3.41 -2.17
N ALA A 24 19.90 3.18 -1.94
CA ALA A 24 20.77 2.50 -2.89
C ALA A 24 20.34 1.04 -3.16
N ALA A 25 19.79 0.33 -2.17
CA ALA A 25 19.37 -1.07 -2.36
C ALA A 25 18.19 -1.22 -3.31
N LEU A 26 17.20 -0.33 -3.28
CA LEU A 26 16.10 -0.31 -4.25
C LEU A 26 16.60 0.03 -5.66
N LEU A 27 17.57 0.91 -5.80
CA LEU A 27 18.11 1.36 -7.09
C LEU A 27 19.17 0.39 -7.67
N HIS A 28 20.11 -0.11 -6.86
CA HIS A 28 21.21 -0.97 -7.33
C HIS A 28 20.77 -2.42 -7.59
N GLY A 29 19.87 -2.97 -6.78
CA GLY A 29 19.34 -4.30 -6.99
C GLY A 29 18.45 -4.44 -8.23
N ALA A 30 17.88 -3.34 -8.71
CA ALA A 30 16.96 -3.31 -9.84
C ALA A 30 17.59 -2.82 -11.16
N GLY A 31 18.82 -2.29 -11.17
CA GLY A 31 19.47 -1.75 -12.37
C GLY A 31 18.74 -0.55 -12.98
N PHE A 32 18.19 0.34 -12.17
CA PHE A 32 17.42 1.51 -12.60
C PHE A 32 18.31 2.50 -13.38
N ARG A 33 18.07 2.63 -14.68
CA ARG A 33 18.42 3.82 -15.44
C ARG A 33 17.13 4.64 -15.62
N ALA A 34 16.96 5.68 -14.84
CA ALA A 34 15.89 6.64 -15.03
C ALA A 34 15.97 7.22 -16.44
N ARG A 35 15.07 6.84 -17.34
CA ARG A 35 14.87 7.54 -18.60
C ARG A 35 13.94 8.71 -18.24
N ALA A 36 14.43 9.94 -18.42
CA ALA A 36 13.57 11.12 -18.27
C ALA A 36 12.31 10.93 -19.12
N ALA A 37 11.19 10.67 -18.49
CA ALA A 37 9.91 10.60 -19.17
C ALA A 37 9.56 12.03 -19.64
N ALA A 38 9.04 12.18 -20.85
CA ALA A 38 8.60 13.47 -21.38
C ALA A 38 7.48 14.10 -20.51
N ARG A 39 6.87 13.32 -19.64
CA ARG A 39 5.86 13.73 -18.63
C ARG A 39 6.11 13.01 -17.32
N PRO A 40 5.89 13.68 -16.18
CA PRO A 40 5.92 13.01 -14.88
C PRO A 40 4.96 11.82 -14.89
N PRO A 41 5.36 10.65 -14.41
CA PRO A 41 4.48 9.50 -14.36
C PRO A 41 3.40 9.67 -13.30
N ASN A 42 2.29 9.01 -13.49
CA ASN A 42 1.31 8.82 -12.44
C ASN A 42 1.82 7.77 -11.44
N VAL A 43 1.35 7.86 -10.22
CA VAL A 43 1.64 6.89 -9.16
C VAL A 43 0.33 6.31 -8.63
N ILE A 44 0.21 5.00 -8.62
CA ILE A 44 -0.86 4.28 -7.93
C ILE A 44 -0.22 3.42 -6.86
N ILE A 45 -0.69 3.56 -5.62
CA ILE A 45 -0.35 2.66 -4.51
C ILE A 45 -1.62 1.96 -4.08
N LEU A 46 -1.72 0.66 -4.34
CA LEU A 46 -2.78 -0.21 -3.87
C LEU A 46 -2.28 -0.98 -2.65
N MET A 47 -2.92 -0.77 -1.51
CA MET A 47 -2.58 -1.45 -0.26
C MET A 47 -3.79 -2.20 0.27
N THR A 48 -3.64 -3.50 0.56
CA THR A 48 -4.67 -4.28 1.22
C THR A 48 -4.44 -4.38 2.73
N ASP A 49 -5.48 -4.71 3.48
CA ASP A 49 -5.50 -4.74 4.93
C ASP A 49 -5.70 -6.18 5.43
N ASP A 50 -4.75 -6.70 6.20
CA ASP A 50 -4.78 -8.07 6.76
C ASP A 50 -4.64 -9.22 5.76
N GLN A 51 -4.21 -8.97 4.54
CA GLN A 51 -3.91 -9.99 3.54
C GLN A 51 -2.46 -10.46 3.68
N GLY A 52 -2.25 -11.70 4.05
CA GLY A 52 -0.91 -12.28 4.23
C GLY A 52 -0.24 -12.69 2.93
N TYR A 53 1.06 -12.99 3.01
CA TYR A 53 1.85 -13.48 1.87
C TYR A 53 1.26 -14.76 1.25
N GLY A 54 0.64 -15.62 2.05
CA GLY A 54 -0.01 -16.85 1.62
C GLY A 54 -1.40 -16.67 1.02
N ASP A 55 -1.97 -15.45 1.05
CA ASP A 55 -3.34 -15.20 0.58
C ASP A 55 -3.38 -14.78 -0.91
N PHE A 56 -2.57 -15.46 -1.75
CA PHE A 56 -2.48 -15.26 -3.21
C PHE A 56 -2.27 -16.60 -3.91
N SER A 57 -2.96 -16.83 -5.03
CA SER A 57 -2.74 -18.04 -5.85
C SER A 57 -1.33 -18.08 -6.46
N CYS A 58 -0.76 -16.94 -6.86
CA CYS A 58 0.63 -16.86 -7.35
C CYS A 58 1.69 -17.22 -6.30
N HIS A 59 1.37 -17.20 -5.03
CA HIS A 59 2.24 -17.64 -3.94
C HIS A 59 1.96 -19.07 -3.47
N GLY A 60 1.10 -19.79 -4.19
CA GLY A 60 0.84 -21.21 -3.96
C GLY A 60 -0.34 -21.51 -3.04
N ASN A 61 -1.25 -20.53 -2.78
CA ASN A 61 -2.47 -20.83 -2.01
C ASN A 61 -3.27 -21.93 -2.72
N PRO A 62 -3.57 -23.06 -2.04
CA PRO A 62 -4.19 -24.22 -2.69
C PRO A 62 -5.68 -24.06 -3.00
N VAL A 63 -6.33 -23.05 -2.44
CA VAL A 63 -7.80 -22.86 -2.52
C VAL A 63 -8.18 -21.53 -3.13
N LEU A 64 -7.58 -20.44 -2.65
CA LEU A 64 -7.89 -19.08 -3.08
C LEU A 64 -7.48 -18.85 -4.54
N LYS A 65 -8.33 -18.15 -5.29
CA LYS A 65 -8.09 -17.76 -6.68
C LYS A 65 -7.99 -16.24 -6.79
N THR A 66 -6.85 -15.75 -7.29
CA THR A 66 -6.56 -14.32 -7.47
C THR A 66 -6.01 -14.02 -8.87
N PRO A 67 -6.77 -14.33 -9.96
CA PRO A 67 -6.23 -14.28 -11.31
C PRO A 67 -5.80 -12.89 -11.78
N ALA A 68 -6.37 -11.80 -11.26
CA ALA A 68 -5.95 -10.45 -11.61
C ALA A 68 -4.64 -10.06 -10.90
N LEU A 69 -4.53 -10.38 -9.62
CA LEU A 69 -3.30 -10.20 -8.84
C LEU A 69 -2.17 -11.10 -9.36
N ASP A 70 -2.49 -12.32 -9.81
CA ASP A 70 -1.51 -13.21 -10.45
C ASP A 70 -0.96 -12.61 -11.76
N ARG A 71 -1.82 -11.99 -12.59
CA ARG A 71 -1.37 -11.26 -13.78
C ARG A 71 -0.52 -10.05 -13.43
N LEU A 72 -0.90 -9.28 -12.42
CA LEU A 72 -0.10 -8.15 -11.94
C LEU A 72 1.27 -8.64 -11.44
N HIS A 73 1.31 -9.70 -10.64
CA HIS A 73 2.52 -10.36 -10.18
C HIS A 73 3.42 -10.76 -11.37
N ALA A 74 2.87 -11.44 -12.38
CA ALA A 74 3.62 -11.89 -13.55
C ALA A 74 4.21 -10.73 -14.39
N GLN A 75 3.64 -9.54 -14.31
CA GLN A 75 4.05 -8.34 -15.05
C GLN A 75 4.91 -7.36 -14.24
N SER A 76 5.26 -7.71 -13.02
CA SER A 76 5.91 -6.80 -12.07
C SER A 76 7.35 -7.22 -11.74
N VAL A 77 8.14 -6.25 -11.31
CA VAL A 77 9.28 -6.50 -10.44
C VAL A 77 8.72 -6.82 -9.05
N ARG A 78 9.09 -7.98 -8.50
CA ARG A 78 8.54 -8.51 -7.25
C ARG A 78 9.62 -8.53 -6.17
N PHE A 79 9.40 -7.78 -5.11
CA PHE A 79 10.29 -7.84 -3.94
C PHE A 79 9.88 -9.03 -3.08
N THR A 80 10.70 -10.08 -3.09
CA THR A 80 10.43 -11.33 -2.38
C THR A 80 10.83 -11.29 -0.91
N ASP A 81 11.57 -10.27 -0.52
CA ASP A 81 12.01 -10.00 0.86
C ASP A 81 11.59 -8.56 1.27
N PHE A 82 10.28 -8.29 1.19
CA PHE A 82 9.71 -6.98 1.53
C PHE A 82 9.02 -7.04 2.89
N HIS A 83 9.40 -6.10 3.76
CA HIS A 83 8.95 -6.06 5.15
C HIS A 83 8.18 -4.80 5.47
N VAL A 84 7.15 -4.98 6.29
CA VAL A 84 6.29 -3.93 6.86
C VAL A 84 6.28 -4.05 8.39
N ALA A 85 5.62 -3.16 9.09
CA ALA A 85 5.32 -3.41 10.50
C ALA A 85 4.24 -4.52 10.61
N PRO A 86 4.21 -5.30 11.70
CA PRO A 86 3.21 -6.37 11.86
C PRO A 86 1.81 -5.85 12.21
N MET A 87 1.52 -4.56 11.95
CA MET A 87 0.25 -3.88 12.27
C MET A 87 -0.03 -2.75 11.30
N CYS A 88 -1.33 -2.46 11.06
CA CYS A 88 -1.84 -1.50 10.09
C CYS A 88 -1.24 -0.09 10.22
N THR A 89 -1.48 0.59 11.35
CA THR A 89 -1.08 1.99 11.56
C THR A 89 0.42 2.22 11.45
N PRO A 90 1.29 1.42 12.10
CA PRO A 90 2.73 1.57 11.95
C PRO A 90 3.21 1.49 10.49
N THR A 91 2.71 0.52 9.72
CA THR A 91 3.04 0.40 8.28
C THR A 91 2.55 1.61 7.49
N ARG A 92 1.30 2.06 7.71
CA ARG A 92 0.73 3.22 7.01
C ARG A 92 1.51 4.49 7.35
N GLY A 93 1.84 4.70 8.62
CA GLY A 93 2.71 5.79 9.05
C GLY A 93 4.10 5.74 8.43
N GLN A 94 4.70 4.56 8.31
CA GLN A 94 5.98 4.35 7.64
C GLN A 94 5.92 4.68 6.14
N LEU A 95 4.90 4.21 5.43
CA LEU A 95 4.68 4.50 4.01
C LEU A 95 4.55 6.01 3.77
N LEU A 96 3.68 6.65 4.54
CA LEU A 96 3.36 8.07 4.37
C LEU A 96 4.52 8.99 4.75
N SER A 97 5.31 8.63 5.76
CA SER A 97 6.39 9.47 6.28
C SER A 97 7.79 9.10 5.80
N GLY A 98 7.99 7.89 5.28
CA GLY A 98 9.33 7.34 5.00
C GLY A 98 10.19 7.17 6.26
N GLN A 99 9.59 7.07 7.44
CA GLN A 99 10.29 6.96 8.73
C GLN A 99 9.71 5.83 9.57
N ASP A 100 10.54 5.25 10.44
CA ASP A 100 10.10 4.23 11.38
C ASP A 100 8.99 4.72 12.31
N ALA A 101 8.13 3.80 12.75
CA ALA A 101 6.96 4.08 13.56
C ALA A 101 7.28 4.87 14.85
N LEU A 102 8.38 4.52 15.54
CA LEU A 102 8.81 5.26 16.73
C LEU A 102 9.19 6.71 16.44
N ARG A 103 9.68 7.00 15.24
CA ARG A 103 10.04 8.36 14.81
C ARG A 103 8.84 9.13 14.31
N ASN A 104 7.96 8.49 13.58
CA ASN A 104 6.79 9.13 13.00
C ASN A 104 5.60 9.25 13.96
N GLY A 105 5.60 8.52 15.09
CA GLY A 105 4.59 8.57 16.15
C GLY A 105 3.43 7.59 15.98
N ALA A 106 3.23 7.04 14.78
CA ALA A 106 2.18 6.06 14.49
C ALA A 106 2.63 4.65 14.93
N THR A 107 2.60 4.38 16.23
CA THR A 107 3.25 3.21 16.84
C THR A 107 2.29 2.07 17.18
N SER A 108 0.98 2.32 17.18
CA SER A 108 -0.06 1.32 17.46
C SER A 108 -1.39 1.73 16.83
N VAL A 109 -2.39 0.88 16.90
CA VAL A 109 -3.67 1.06 16.19
C VAL A 109 -4.71 1.91 16.91
N THR A 110 -4.49 2.19 18.20
CA THR A 110 -5.47 2.92 19.06
C THR A 110 -4.79 3.84 20.07
N ALA A 111 -5.61 4.51 20.87
CA ALA A 111 -5.22 5.25 22.07
C ALA A 111 -4.16 6.35 21.84
N GLY A 112 -4.35 7.20 20.85
CA GLY A 112 -3.43 8.31 20.53
C GLY A 112 -2.12 7.87 19.88
N ARG A 113 -1.84 6.58 19.80
CA ARG A 113 -0.66 6.01 19.12
C ARG A 113 -0.89 5.70 17.65
N ALA A 114 -2.11 5.98 17.16
CA ALA A 114 -2.48 5.88 15.76
C ALA A 114 -2.35 7.25 15.04
N LEU A 115 -1.51 8.14 15.52
CA LEU A 115 -1.38 9.49 14.96
C LEU A 115 -0.02 9.68 14.29
N LEU A 116 -0.03 9.99 13.01
CA LEU A 116 1.18 10.40 12.30
C LEU A 116 1.53 11.84 12.70
N ARG A 117 2.71 12.07 13.28
CA ARG A 117 3.15 13.39 13.74
C ARG A 117 2.92 14.45 12.66
N SER A 118 2.20 15.51 13.02
CA SER A 118 1.85 16.60 12.09
C SER A 118 3.05 17.43 11.64
N SER A 119 4.13 17.43 12.42
CA SER A 119 5.40 18.10 12.06
C SER A 119 6.21 17.41 10.95
N LEU A 120 5.83 16.19 10.57
CA LEU A 120 6.48 15.47 9.49
C LEU A 120 5.65 15.60 8.21
N PRO A 121 6.22 15.97 7.06
CA PRO A 121 5.47 15.95 5.82
C PRO A 121 5.06 14.52 5.47
N ALA A 122 3.81 14.32 5.10
CA ALA A 122 3.30 13.06 4.58
C ALA A 122 3.55 12.97 3.06
N MET A 123 3.35 11.80 2.49
CA MET A 123 3.49 11.58 1.04
C MET A 123 2.57 12.53 0.24
N GLY A 124 1.33 12.73 0.68
CA GLY A 124 0.40 13.68 0.04
C GLY A 124 0.94 15.10 0.01
N ASP A 125 1.54 15.58 1.14
CA ASP A 125 2.14 16.92 1.21
C ASP A 125 3.25 17.11 0.17
N ILE A 126 4.13 16.10 0.01
CA ILE A 126 5.25 16.15 -0.91
C ILE A 126 4.77 16.15 -2.36
N PHE A 127 3.87 15.23 -2.71
CA PHE A 127 3.37 15.14 -4.09
C PHE A 127 2.56 16.38 -4.49
N SER A 128 1.70 16.87 -3.61
CA SER A 128 0.91 18.09 -3.83
C SER A 128 1.81 19.32 -4.01
N ALA A 129 2.84 19.49 -3.17
CA ALA A 129 3.81 20.58 -3.30
C ALA A 129 4.62 20.53 -4.61
N ASN A 130 4.70 19.35 -5.24
CA ASN A 130 5.39 19.15 -6.52
C ASN A 130 4.44 19.08 -7.73
N GLY A 131 3.23 19.61 -7.58
CA GLY A 131 2.30 19.79 -8.69
C GLY A 131 1.52 18.54 -9.09
N TYR A 132 1.50 17.49 -8.27
CA TYR A 132 0.64 16.33 -8.48
C TYR A 132 -0.76 16.57 -7.91
N ALA A 133 -1.79 16.11 -8.60
CA ALA A 133 -3.06 15.85 -7.96
C ALA A 133 -2.92 14.66 -7.00
N THR A 134 -3.53 14.74 -5.83
CA THR A 134 -3.39 13.73 -4.78
C THR A 134 -4.75 13.23 -4.32
N GLY A 135 -5.00 11.94 -4.49
CA GLY A 135 -6.26 11.28 -4.12
C GLY A 135 -6.04 10.08 -3.21
N ILE A 136 -6.95 9.88 -2.24
CA ILE A 136 -7.00 8.70 -1.38
C ILE A 136 -8.43 8.14 -1.35
N PHE A 137 -8.56 6.81 -1.47
CA PHE A 137 -9.85 6.11 -1.54
C PHE A 137 -9.80 4.86 -0.66
N GLY A 138 -10.34 4.93 0.57
CA GLY A 138 -10.40 3.82 1.53
C GLY A 138 -9.93 4.14 2.94
N LYS A 139 -9.09 3.29 3.52
CA LYS A 139 -8.66 3.35 4.92
C LYS A 139 -7.48 4.31 5.11
N TRP A 140 -7.65 5.29 6.00
CA TRP A 140 -6.56 6.19 6.40
C TRP A 140 -5.76 5.67 7.59
N HIS A 141 -6.38 5.61 8.75
CA HIS A 141 -5.90 5.03 10.00
C HIS A 141 -4.59 5.62 10.57
N VAL A 142 -4.32 6.90 10.34
CA VAL A 142 -3.19 7.64 10.96
C VAL A 142 -3.63 8.98 11.55
N GLY A 143 -4.91 9.07 11.94
CA GLY A 143 -5.55 10.18 12.64
C GLY A 143 -6.76 10.75 11.91
N ASP A 144 -7.90 10.80 12.59
CA ASP A 144 -9.20 11.17 12.02
C ASP A 144 -9.61 12.60 12.31
N ALA A 145 -8.86 13.33 13.18
CA ALA A 145 -9.12 14.70 13.56
C ALA A 145 -8.03 15.64 13.03
N TRP A 146 -8.35 16.94 12.95
CA TRP A 146 -7.35 17.97 12.66
C TRP A 146 -6.20 17.91 13.69
N PRO A 147 -4.94 18.04 13.28
CA PRO A 147 -4.38 18.24 11.93
C PRO A 147 -3.90 16.93 11.26
N TYR A 148 -4.57 15.81 11.50
CA TYR A 148 -4.11 14.47 11.10
C TYR A 148 -4.93 13.86 9.96
N ARG A 149 -6.03 14.50 9.52
CA ARG A 149 -6.92 13.99 8.46
C ARG A 149 -6.19 13.91 7.12
N PRO A 150 -6.61 13.09 6.19
CA PRO A 150 -6.01 13.02 4.85
C PRO A 150 -5.88 14.40 4.18
N THR A 151 -6.92 15.24 4.30
CA THR A 151 -6.94 16.60 3.75
C THR A 151 -5.95 17.56 4.43
N ASP A 152 -5.61 17.32 5.68
CA ASP A 152 -4.58 18.07 6.41
C ASP A 152 -3.15 17.60 6.05
N ARG A 153 -3.05 16.48 5.32
CA ARG A 153 -1.82 15.77 4.99
C ARG A 153 -1.61 15.68 3.48
N GLY A 154 -2.09 16.69 2.75
CA GLY A 154 -1.80 16.94 1.36
C GLY A 154 -2.63 16.11 0.36
N PHE A 155 -3.65 15.38 0.79
CA PHE A 155 -4.59 14.74 -0.14
C PHE A 155 -5.73 15.70 -0.48
N GLN A 156 -5.79 16.11 -1.74
CA GLN A 156 -6.78 17.08 -2.27
C GLN A 156 -8.14 16.44 -2.50
N GLU A 157 -8.17 15.15 -2.80
CA GLU A 157 -9.37 14.33 -2.89
C GLU A 157 -9.27 13.18 -1.90
N ALA A 158 -10.23 13.08 -0.97
CA ALA A 158 -10.19 12.09 0.10
C ALA A 158 -11.57 11.47 0.33
N TRP A 159 -11.73 10.20 -0.05
CA TRP A 159 -12.86 9.36 0.31
C TRP A 159 -12.39 8.30 1.29
N CYS A 160 -12.65 8.50 2.56
CA CYS A 160 -12.13 7.64 3.62
C CYS A 160 -13.20 7.28 4.65
N HIS A 161 -13.06 6.12 5.26
CA HIS A 161 -13.77 5.82 6.50
C HIS A 161 -12.91 6.22 7.71
N HIS A 162 -13.54 6.49 8.85
CA HIS A 162 -12.86 6.71 10.13
C HIS A 162 -12.61 5.39 10.87
N GLY A 163 -11.77 5.45 11.89
CA GLY A 163 -11.43 4.32 12.73
C GLY A 163 -10.38 3.39 12.13
N PHE A 164 -10.20 2.25 12.76
CA PHE A 164 -9.16 1.28 12.41
C PHE A 164 -9.62 0.22 11.39
N GLY A 165 -10.90 0.15 11.08
CA GLY A 165 -11.51 -0.78 10.13
C GLY A 165 -12.99 -0.50 9.96
N MET A 166 -13.64 -1.18 9.02
CA MET A 166 -15.09 -1.11 8.89
C MET A 166 -15.75 -1.68 10.14
N SER A 167 -16.91 -1.14 10.50
CA SER A 167 -17.64 -1.42 11.74
C SER A 167 -16.91 -1.04 13.03
N SER A 168 -15.80 -0.30 12.96
CA SER A 168 -15.05 0.15 14.13
C SER A 168 -15.44 1.55 14.63
N ALA A 169 -16.19 2.31 13.84
CA ALA A 169 -16.68 3.66 14.14
C ALA A 169 -18.19 3.71 13.89
N VAL A 170 -18.93 3.01 14.76
CA VAL A 170 -20.38 2.78 14.63
C VAL A 170 -21.17 4.09 14.60
N GLU A 171 -20.72 5.12 15.31
CA GLU A 171 -21.32 6.46 15.33
C GLU A 171 -21.29 7.16 13.96
N PHE A 172 -20.50 6.65 13.01
CA PHE A 172 -20.43 7.16 11.64
C PHE A 172 -21.06 6.23 10.62
N ASP A 173 -21.78 5.17 11.03
CA ASP A 173 -22.32 4.11 10.16
C ASP A 173 -21.26 3.46 9.26
N ASN A 174 -20.06 3.32 9.77
CA ASN A 174 -18.95 2.79 8.98
C ASN A 174 -19.13 1.27 8.80
N ASP A 175 -19.77 0.85 7.71
CA ASP A 175 -20.11 -0.52 7.38
C ASP A 175 -19.57 -0.93 6.01
N TYR A 176 -19.52 -2.24 5.74
CA TYR A 176 -19.07 -2.80 4.46
C TYR A 176 -20.07 -2.55 3.33
N PHE A 177 -21.37 -2.51 3.65
CA PHE A 177 -22.46 -2.28 2.70
C PHE A 177 -23.21 -0.99 3.06
N ASP A 178 -23.47 -0.16 2.06
CA ASP A 178 -24.27 1.06 2.17
C ASP A 178 -23.85 1.96 3.35
N GLY A 179 -22.55 1.98 3.65
CA GLY A 179 -21.99 2.55 4.87
C GLY A 179 -21.73 4.04 4.81
N GLY A 180 -21.35 4.59 5.97
CA GLY A 180 -20.86 5.96 6.12
C GLY A 180 -19.39 6.09 5.75
N CYS A 181 -19.06 7.22 5.13
CA CYS A 181 -17.69 7.62 4.82
C CYS A 181 -17.53 9.13 4.90
N PHE A 182 -16.33 9.63 4.67
CA PHE A 182 -16.03 11.06 4.62
C PHE A 182 -15.46 11.42 3.26
N HIS A 183 -16.06 12.41 2.61
CA HIS A 183 -15.55 13.04 1.41
C HIS A 183 -14.98 14.41 1.77
N ASN A 184 -13.68 14.57 1.71
CA ASN A 184 -12.97 15.81 2.06
C ASN A 184 -13.39 16.35 3.45
N GLY A 185 -13.57 15.45 4.42
CA GLY A 185 -13.99 15.78 5.79
C GLY A 185 -15.51 15.95 5.99
N VAL A 186 -16.32 15.88 4.94
CA VAL A 186 -17.79 15.92 5.02
C VAL A 186 -18.36 14.52 5.02
N ARG A 187 -19.18 14.21 6.04
CA ARG A 187 -19.85 12.89 6.12
C ARG A 187 -20.75 12.65 4.91
N LYS A 188 -20.62 11.48 4.33
CA LYS A 188 -21.40 10.97 3.19
C LYS A 188 -21.80 9.51 3.46
N ARG A 189 -22.63 8.97 2.60
CA ARG A 189 -22.91 7.53 2.52
C ARG A 189 -22.55 7.06 1.12
N PHE A 190 -22.05 5.85 1.01
CA PHE A 190 -21.90 5.15 -0.26
C PHE A 190 -23.00 4.09 -0.39
N SER A 191 -23.23 3.63 -1.61
CA SER A 191 -24.15 2.53 -1.91
C SER A 191 -23.37 1.33 -2.42
N GLY A 192 -23.82 0.14 -2.07
CA GLY A 192 -23.20 -1.12 -2.42
C GLY A 192 -22.02 -1.49 -1.51
N TYR A 193 -21.10 -2.30 -2.02
CA TYR A 193 -19.97 -2.80 -1.25
C TYR A 193 -18.82 -1.81 -1.25
N CYS A 194 -18.22 -1.59 -0.09
CA CYS A 194 -17.22 -0.54 0.10
C CYS A 194 -16.00 -0.66 -0.82
N THR A 195 -15.51 -1.87 -1.10
CA THR A 195 -14.36 -2.07 -2.00
C THR A 195 -14.70 -1.62 -3.41
N ASP A 196 -15.88 -1.97 -3.92
CA ASP A 196 -16.35 -1.54 -5.25
C ASP A 196 -16.44 0.00 -5.32
N PHE A 197 -16.92 0.61 -4.24
CA PHE A 197 -17.02 2.06 -4.14
C PHE A 197 -15.65 2.75 -4.18
N TRP A 198 -14.66 2.26 -3.41
CA TRP A 198 -13.32 2.84 -3.41
C TRP A 198 -12.67 2.77 -4.79
N PHE A 199 -12.74 1.62 -5.45
CA PHE A 199 -12.15 1.45 -6.77
C PHE A 199 -12.86 2.27 -7.85
N SER A 200 -14.19 2.32 -7.84
CA SER A 200 -14.94 3.12 -8.82
C SER A 200 -14.67 4.61 -8.65
N GLY A 201 -14.63 5.12 -7.42
CA GLY A 201 -14.28 6.50 -7.11
C GLY A 201 -12.86 6.85 -7.55
N ALA A 202 -11.90 5.99 -7.27
CA ALA A 202 -10.52 6.16 -7.70
C ALA A 202 -10.41 6.22 -9.24
N MET A 203 -11.05 5.31 -9.96
CA MET A 203 -11.04 5.29 -11.44
C MET A 203 -11.70 6.53 -12.03
N GLN A 204 -12.83 6.96 -11.48
CA GLN A 204 -13.49 8.20 -11.91
C GLN A 204 -12.58 9.41 -11.73
N TRP A 205 -11.98 9.56 -10.56
CA TRP A 205 -11.06 10.65 -10.26
C TRP A 205 -9.81 10.62 -11.14
N MET A 206 -9.19 9.46 -11.36
CA MET A 206 -8.05 9.33 -12.27
C MET A 206 -8.41 9.73 -13.72
N ALA A 207 -9.62 9.42 -14.19
CA ALA A 207 -10.09 9.84 -15.50
C ALA A 207 -10.23 11.38 -15.60
N GLU A 208 -10.61 12.05 -14.52
CA GLU A 208 -10.66 13.51 -14.44
C GLU A 208 -9.26 14.13 -14.53
N GLN A 209 -8.29 13.58 -13.78
CA GLN A 209 -6.90 14.02 -13.83
C GLN A 209 -6.30 13.82 -15.23
N GLN A 210 -6.62 12.70 -15.89
CA GLN A 210 -6.18 12.45 -17.26
C GLN A 210 -6.71 13.49 -18.25
N ARG A 211 -8.01 13.83 -18.16
CA ARG A 211 -8.62 14.88 -19.01
C ARG A 211 -7.96 16.24 -18.83
N SER A 212 -7.55 16.56 -17.60
CA SER A 212 -6.83 17.78 -17.25
C SER A 212 -5.34 17.71 -17.53
N ASN A 213 -4.84 16.57 -18.05
CA ASN A 213 -3.42 16.31 -18.28
C ASN A 213 -2.56 16.49 -16.99
N GLN A 214 -3.14 16.23 -15.83
CA GLN A 214 -2.55 16.42 -14.52
C GLN A 214 -1.90 15.11 -14.04
N PRO A 215 -0.60 15.08 -13.69
CA PRO A 215 0.00 13.89 -13.04
C PRO A 215 -0.61 13.70 -11.66
N PHE A 216 -0.75 12.45 -11.22
CA PHE A 216 -1.42 12.16 -9.97
C PHE A 216 -0.71 11.11 -9.11
N LEU A 217 -0.92 11.24 -7.80
CA LEU A 217 -0.76 10.20 -6.80
C LEU A 217 -2.15 9.70 -6.40
N CYS A 218 -2.47 8.45 -6.70
CA CYS A 218 -3.70 7.77 -6.26
C CYS A 218 -3.34 6.70 -5.24
N TYR A 219 -3.71 6.91 -3.98
CA TYR A 219 -3.55 5.92 -2.91
C TYR A 219 -4.89 5.22 -2.70
N ILE A 220 -4.92 3.89 -2.87
CA ILE A 220 -6.10 3.04 -2.71
C ILE A 220 -5.83 2.06 -1.56
N PRO A 221 -5.90 2.51 -0.31
CA PRO A 221 -5.76 1.64 0.86
C PRO A 221 -7.11 0.99 1.15
N THR A 222 -7.31 -0.23 0.66
CA THR A 222 -8.55 -0.94 0.92
C THR A 222 -8.65 -1.34 2.39
N ASN A 223 -9.87 -1.61 2.85
CA ASN A 223 -10.14 -2.14 4.19
C ASN A 223 -10.32 -3.66 4.17
N VAL A 224 -10.19 -4.31 3.03
CA VAL A 224 -10.35 -5.76 2.87
C VAL A 224 -8.97 -6.44 2.78
N PRO A 225 -8.90 -7.66 3.31
CA PRO A 225 -9.91 -8.48 3.97
C PRO A 225 -9.97 -8.35 5.52
N HIS A 226 -9.74 -7.16 6.10
CA HIS A 226 -9.82 -6.92 7.55
C HIS A 226 -11.20 -7.30 8.10
N GLY A 227 -11.24 -7.90 9.27
CA GLY A 227 -12.50 -8.26 9.94
C GLY A 227 -13.37 -7.06 10.35
N PRO A 228 -14.70 -7.27 10.50
CA PRO A 228 -15.44 -8.50 10.28
C PRO A 228 -15.43 -8.91 8.81
N ALA A 229 -15.37 -10.23 8.55
CA ALA A 229 -15.35 -10.73 7.17
C ALA A 229 -16.76 -10.78 6.60
N TRP A 230 -17.20 -9.70 5.99
CA TRP A 230 -18.50 -9.53 5.36
C TRP A 230 -18.35 -9.25 3.86
N VAL A 231 -18.98 -10.06 3.05
CA VAL A 231 -19.02 -9.97 1.60
C VAL A 231 -20.27 -10.67 1.08
N ASP A 232 -20.69 -10.34 -0.12
CA ASP A 232 -21.80 -11.03 -0.79
C ASP A 232 -21.53 -12.53 -0.92
N ASP A 233 -22.57 -13.34 -0.72
CA ASP A 233 -22.52 -14.80 -0.79
C ASP A 233 -22.00 -15.32 -2.15
N ALA A 234 -22.19 -14.57 -3.22
CA ALA A 234 -21.65 -14.91 -4.52
C ALA A 234 -20.12 -15.03 -4.52
N TYR A 235 -19.42 -14.25 -3.68
CA TYR A 235 -17.97 -14.34 -3.52
C TYR A 235 -17.52 -15.36 -2.48
N SER A 236 -18.31 -15.57 -1.42
CA SER A 236 -17.94 -16.49 -0.33
C SER A 236 -18.29 -17.95 -0.62
N SER A 237 -19.40 -18.21 -1.32
CA SER A 237 -19.91 -19.56 -1.59
C SER A 237 -18.94 -20.49 -2.33
N PRO A 238 -18.09 -20.04 -3.27
CA PRO A 238 -17.07 -20.89 -3.90
C PRO A 238 -16.05 -21.46 -2.91
N TYR A 239 -15.93 -20.85 -1.73
CA TYR A 239 -15.02 -21.25 -0.66
C TYR A 239 -15.75 -21.94 0.51
N ALA A 240 -17.09 -22.01 0.46
CA ALA A 240 -17.91 -22.70 1.46
C ALA A 240 -18.03 -24.16 1.08
N GLY A 241 -17.33 -25.05 1.72
CA GLY A 241 -17.61 -26.46 1.53
C GLY A 241 -16.41 -27.39 1.47
N ALA A 242 -16.70 -28.68 1.36
CA ALA A 242 -15.78 -29.81 1.34
C ALA A 242 -15.11 -30.17 2.69
N GLY A 243 -15.86 -30.11 3.81
CA GLY A 243 -15.46 -30.77 5.07
C GLY A 243 -14.30 -30.10 5.81
N ARG A 244 -13.79 -28.97 5.32
CA ARG A 244 -12.81 -28.12 6.02
C ARG A 244 -13.47 -26.82 6.45
N LYS A 245 -13.18 -26.35 7.64
CA LYS A 245 -13.57 -25.01 8.11
C LYS A 245 -12.71 -23.99 7.38
N LEU A 246 -13.10 -23.66 6.15
CA LEU A 246 -12.42 -22.63 5.35
C LEU A 246 -12.88 -21.24 5.82
N PRO A 247 -12.04 -20.23 5.76
CA PRO A 247 -12.41 -18.85 6.03
C PRO A 247 -13.14 -18.25 4.80
N ALA A 248 -14.29 -18.84 4.41
CA ALA A 248 -14.99 -18.52 3.18
C ALA A 248 -15.30 -17.02 2.99
N PRO A 249 -15.84 -16.30 4.00
CA PRO A 249 -16.03 -14.86 3.84
C PRO A 249 -14.73 -14.08 3.64
N PHE A 250 -13.66 -14.46 4.34
CA PHE A 250 -12.34 -13.82 4.17
C PHE A 250 -11.80 -14.01 2.76
N PHE A 251 -11.88 -15.22 2.20
CA PHE A 251 -11.49 -15.48 0.82
C PHE A 251 -12.43 -14.84 -0.19
N GLY A 252 -13.72 -14.74 0.13
CA GLY A 252 -14.69 -14.00 -0.67
C GLY A 252 -14.35 -12.51 -0.79
N MET A 253 -13.92 -11.88 0.31
CA MET A 253 -13.45 -10.48 0.29
C MET A 253 -12.24 -10.31 -0.62
N ILE A 254 -11.30 -11.25 -0.63
CA ILE A 254 -10.14 -11.22 -1.52
C ILE A 254 -10.56 -11.47 -2.97
N ALA A 255 -11.53 -12.33 -3.22
CA ALA A 255 -12.05 -12.55 -4.57
C ALA A 255 -12.74 -11.30 -5.16
N ASN A 256 -13.54 -10.57 -4.36
CA ASN A 256 -14.08 -9.27 -4.75
C ASN A 256 -12.97 -8.24 -5.01
N LEU A 257 -11.95 -8.19 -4.14
CA LEU A 257 -10.78 -7.33 -4.35
C LEU A 257 -10.10 -7.65 -5.68
N ASP A 258 -9.86 -8.92 -5.98
CA ASP A 258 -9.20 -9.35 -7.23
C ASP A 258 -10.01 -8.95 -8.47
N GLU A 259 -11.34 -9.03 -8.40
CA GLU A 259 -12.22 -8.52 -9.46
C GLU A 259 -12.08 -7.01 -9.64
N ASN A 260 -11.98 -6.25 -8.56
CA ASN A 260 -11.76 -4.81 -8.62
C ASN A 260 -10.36 -4.46 -9.17
N VAL A 261 -9.35 -5.25 -8.86
CA VAL A 261 -8.03 -5.14 -9.51
C VAL A 261 -8.14 -5.39 -11.01
N ALA A 262 -8.93 -6.37 -11.44
CA ALA A 262 -9.18 -6.61 -12.87
C ALA A 262 -9.86 -5.41 -13.55
N LYS A 263 -10.85 -4.80 -12.90
CA LYS A 263 -11.54 -3.59 -13.39
C LYS A 263 -10.56 -2.41 -13.51
N LEU A 264 -9.72 -2.20 -12.51
CA LEU A 264 -8.68 -1.16 -12.50
C LEU A 264 -7.66 -1.39 -13.64
N GLU A 265 -7.18 -2.60 -13.82
CA GLU A 265 -6.24 -2.94 -14.90
C GLU A 265 -6.86 -2.72 -16.29
N ALA A 266 -8.11 -3.12 -16.49
CA ALA A 266 -8.84 -2.85 -17.72
C ALA A 266 -9.03 -1.35 -17.97
N PHE A 267 -9.35 -0.58 -16.93
CA PHE A 267 -9.45 0.88 -16.99
C PHE A 267 -8.12 1.52 -17.41
N LEU A 268 -7.02 1.16 -16.77
CA LEU A 268 -5.68 1.69 -17.08
C LEU A 268 -5.27 1.39 -18.53
N GLY A 269 -5.59 0.18 -19.02
CA GLY A 269 -5.34 -0.21 -20.41
C GLY A 269 -6.19 0.60 -21.39
N LYS A 270 -7.51 0.69 -21.15
CA LYS A 270 -8.47 1.38 -22.00
C LYS A 270 -8.19 2.89 -22.11
N THR A 271 -7.75 3.51 -21.03
CA THR A 271 -7.46 4.95 -20.98
C THR A 271 -6.04 5.30 -21.43
N GLY A 272 -5.17 4.32 -21.66
CA GLY A 272 -3.75 4.55 -21.97
C GLY A 272 -2.91 5.07 -20.81
N LEU A 273 -3.43 5.05 -19.58
CA LEU A 273 -2.69 5.46 -18.38
C LEU A 273 -1.61 4.45 -17.98
N ARG A 274 -1.79 3.17 -18.33
CA ARG A 274 -0.98 2.05 -17.85
C ARG A 274 0.52 2.24 -18.04
N ASP A 275 0.93 2.69 -19.21
CA ASP A 275 2.34 2.70 -19.60
C ASP A 275 3.14 3.77 -18.84
N ASN A 276 2.53 4.92 -18.55
CA ASN A 276 3.16 5.99 -17.76
C ASN A 276 2.62 6.05 -16.31
N THR A 277 2.28 4.90 -15.75
CA THR A 277 1.87 4.78 -14.34
C THR A 277 2.79 3.81 -13.61
N LEU A 278 3.46 4.30 -12.57
CA LEU A 278 4.09 3.47 -11.56
C LEU A 278 3.00 2.89 -10.66
N PHE A 279 2.78 1.60 -10.77
CA PHE A 279 1.83 0.86 -9.94
C PHE A 279 2.59 0.07 -8.87
N ILE A 280 2.29 0.34 -7.61
CA ILE A 280 2.81 -0.39 -6.45
C ILE A 280 1.64 -1.10 -5.77
N PHE A 281 1.71 -2.42 -5.69
CA PHE A 281 0.83 -3.24 -4.88
C PHE A 281 1.58 -3.74 -3.65
N MET A 282 0.96 -3.63 -2.48
CA MET A 282 1.49 -4.19 -1.23
C MET A 282 0.37 -4.47 -0.24
N THR A 283 0.69 -5.18 0.85
CA THR A 283 -0.23 -5.34 1.99
C THR A 283 0.32 -4.63 3.22
N ASP A 284 -0.52 -4.28 4.19
CA ASP A 284 -0.10 -3.46 5.33
C ASP A 284 0.46 -4.26 6.52
N ASN A 285 0.16 -5.54 6.61
CA ASN A 285 0.74 -6.49 7.56
C ASN A 285 0.52 -7.93 7.12
N GLY A 286 1.03 -8.88 7.88
CA GLY A 286 0.81 -10.29 7.63
C GLY A 286 -0.65 -10.72 7.78
N GLY A 287 -0.96 -11.92 7.33
CA GLY A 287 -2.31 -12.47 7.24
C GLY A 287 -3.00 -12.72 8.57
N THR A 288 -4.31 -12.89 8.47
CA THR A 288 -5.21 -13.21 9.59
C THR A 288 -6.02 -14.47 9.31
N GLY A 289 -7.10 -14.38 8.52
CA GLY A 289 -8.07 -15.44 8.33
C GLY A 289 -7.58 -16.65 7.52
N GLY A 290 -6.65 -16.44 6.58
CA GLY A 290 -6.11 -17.50 5.70
C GLY A 290 -4.94 -18.29 6.28
N VAL A 291 -4.28 -17.76 7.31
CA VAL A 291 -2.98 -18.26 7.82
C VAL A 291 -3.01 -19.73 8.25
N ASP A 292 -4.10 -20.17 8.88
CA ASP A 292 -4.22 -21.54 9.36
C ASP A 292 -4.42 -22.56 8.22
N LEU A 293 -4.82 -22.09 7.04
CA LEU A 293 -4.88 -22.90 5.83
C LEU A 293 -3.55 -22.93 5.09
N PHE A 294 -2.97 -21.74 4.84
CA PHE A 294 -1.72 -21.61 4.09
C PHE A 294 -1.04 -20.27 4.41
N ASN A 295 0.19 -20.33 4.86
CA ASN A 295 1.01 -19.16 5.19
C ASN A 295 2.36 -19.15 4.46
N ALA A 296 2.42 -19.78 3.29
CA ALA A 296 3.64 -19.91 2.47
C ALA A 296 4.88 -20.42 3.23
N GLY A 297 4.67 -21.31 4.20
CA GLY A 297 5.72 -21.85 5.05
C GLY A 297 6.22 -20.93 6.17
N MET A 298 5.65 -19.73 6.31
CA MET A 298 6.09 -18.75 7.30
C MET A 298 5.47 -18.99 8.67
N ARG A 299 6.25 -18.75 9.71
CA ARG A 299 5.78 -18.71 11.10
C ARG A 299 5.11 -17.35 11.37
N GLY A 300 4.05 -17.38 12.20
CA GLY A 300 3.41 -16.17 12.73
C GLY A 300 2.34 -15.59 11.80
N ARG A 301 1.73 -14.52 12.27
CA ARG A 301 0.63 -13.78 11.63
C ARG A 301 0.62 -12.33 12.12
N LYS A 302 -0.31 -11.50 11.65
CA LYS A 302 -0.54 -10.12 12.14
C LYS A 302 -0.28 -10.03 13.65
N THR A 303 0.32 -8.94 14.09
CA THR A 303 0.77 -8.63 15.47
C THR A 303 1.98 -9.39 15.96
N GLN A 304 2.49 -10.37 15.22
CA GLN A 304 3.65 -11.17 15.63
C GLN A 304 4.91 -10.78 14.84
N TYR A 305 6.08 -10.84 15.51
CA TYR A 305 7.37 -10.44 14.95
C TYR A 305 8.08 -11.59 14.20
N TYR A 306 7.33 -12.52 13.62
CA TYR A 306 7.82 -13.56 12.73
C TYR A 306 7.48 -13.21 11.28
N GLU A 307 8.14 -13.87 10.33
CA GLU A 307 7.98 -13.64 8.89
C GLU A 307 6.51 -13.50 8.45
N GLY A 308 5.64 -14.39 8.91
CA GLY A 308 4.21 -14.33 8.58
C GLY A 308 3.45 -13.11 9.14
N GLY A 309 4.08 -12.33 10.03
CA GLY A 309 3.49 -11.09 10.56
C GLY A 309 3.91 -9.83 9.81
N HIS A 310 5.08 -9.83 9.17
CA HIS A 310 5.67 -8.61 8.60
C HIS A 310 6.29 -8.76 7.21
N ARG A 311 6.54 -9.98 6.72
CA ARG A 311 6.94 -10.20 5.34
C ARG A 311 5.71 -10.29 4.45
N VAL A 312 5.61 -9.40 3.48
CA VAL A 312 4.42 -9.23 2.65
C VAL A 312 4.77 -9.13 1.17
N PRO A 313 3.80 -9.36 0.25
CA PRO A 313 4.01 -9.09 -1.16
C PRO A 313 4.29 -7.62 -1.43
N CYS A 314 5.20 -7.35 -2.39
CA CYS A 314 5.36 -6.03 -2.97
C CYS A 314 5.63 -6.18 -4.47
N PHE A 315 4.69 -5.75 -5.29
CA PHE A 315 4.76 -5.81 -6.76
C PHE A 315 4.87 -4.40 -7.32
N VAL A 316 5.86 -4.16 -8.16
CA VAL A 316 6.10 -2.84 -8.75
C VAL A 316 6.11 -2.97 -10.27
N ARG A 317 5.21 -2.24 -10.94
CA ARG A 317 5.10 -2.23 -12.40
C ARG A 317 5.10 -0.80 -12.92
N TRP A 318 5.94 -0.53 -13.89
CA TRP A 318 5.97 0.73 -14.63
C TRP A 318 6.55 0.48 -16.03
N PRO A 319 5.70 0.22 -17.05
CA PRO A 319 6.17 -0.18 -18.37
C PRO A 319 7.15 0.81 -19.00
N ASN A 320 6.87 2.11 -18.97
CA ASN A 320 7.75 3.14 -19.53
C ASN A 320 8.86 3.61 -18.57
N GLY A 321 8.90 3.08 -17.34
CA GLY A 321 9.82 3.55 -16.29
C GLY A 321 11.22 2.96 -16.34
N GLY A 322 11.48 2.04 -17.26
CA GLY A 322 12.82 1.43 -17.38
C GLY A 322 13.15 0.42 -16.28
N LEU A 323 12.14 -0.14 -15.59
CA LEU A 323 12.33 -1.17 -14.55
C LEU A 323 12.91 -2.50 -15.10
N GLY A 324 12.94 -2.66 -16.43
CA GLY A 324 13.30 -3.89 -17.09
C GLY A 324 12.18 -4.94 -17.09
N SER A 325 12.54 -6.17 -17.44
CA SER A 325 11.57 -7.29 -17.48
C SER A 325 11.09 -7.66 -16.07
N PRO A 326 9.88 -8.21 -15.96
CA PRO A 326 9.37 -8.78 -14.71
C PRO A 326 10.36 -9.79 -14.12
N ARG A 327 10.65 -9.66 -12.82
CA ARG A 327 11.62 -10.50 -12.11
C ARG A 327 11.44 -10.46 -10.61
N ASP A 328 12.03 -11.42 -9.94
CA ASP A 328 12.17 -11.40 -8.49
C ASP A 328 13.40 -10.60 -8.07
N VAL A 329 13.27 -9.87 -6.96
CA VAL A 329 14.32 -9.10 -6.31
C VAL A 329 14.35 -9.51 -4.84
N GLY A 330 15.41 -10.23 -4.45
CA GLY A 330 15.59 -10.76 -3.10
C GLY A 330 16.33 -9.82 -2.14
N VAL A 331 16.44 -8.54 -2.46
CA VAL A 331 17.04 -7.56 -1.56
C VAL A 331 16.06 -7.24 -0.45
N ASN A 332 16.54 -7.20 0.81
CA ASN A 332 15.73 -6.77 1.94
C ASN A 332 15.28 -5.33 1.74
N ALA A 333 13.97 -5.15 1.59
CA ALA A 333 13.34 -3.85 1.40
C ALA A 333 12.21 -3.67 2.41
N GLN A 334 11.89 -2.41 2.72
CA GLN A 334 10.93 -2.08 3.76
C GLN A 334 10.05 -0.91 3.34
N THR A 335 8.88 -0.81 3.96
CA THR A 335 7.91 0.29 3.72
C THR A 335 8.54 1.69 3.77
N PRO A 336 9.42 2.04 4.75
CA PRO A 336 10.06 3.36 4.78
C PRO A 336 10.89 3.70 3.56
N HIS A 337 11.32 2.71 2.75
CA HIS A 337 12.11 2.94 1.54
C HIS A 337 11.27 3.46 0.36
N ILE A 338 9.95 3.22 0.35
CA ILE A 338 9.08 3.58 -0.78
C ILE A 338 9.09 5.09 -1.01
N ARG A 339 8.78 5.90 0.01
CA ARG A 339 8.69 7.36 -0.13
C ARG A 339 10.00 8.01 -0.61
N PRO A 340 11.16 7.78 0.01
CA PRO A 340 12.42 8.35 -0.47
C PRO A 340 12.76 7.88 -1.90
N THR A 341 12.47 6.63 -2.26
CA THR A 341 12.65 6.13 -3.63
C THR A 341 11.77 6.89 -4.62
N LEU A 342 10.51 7.16 -4.29
CA LEU A 342 9.62 7.96 -5.14
C LEU A 342 10.14 9.40 -5.29
N ILE A 343 10.63 10.01 -4.22
CA ILE A 343 11.23 11.35 -4.26
C ILE A 343 12.45 11.36 -5.17
N GLU A 344 13.34 10.39 -5.03
CA GLU A 344 14.60 10.30 -5.79
C GLU A 344 14.35 10.02 -7.28
N LEU A 345 13.37 9.15 -7.61
CA LEU A 345 13.02 8.84 -9.00
C LEU A 345 12.54 10.06 -9.80
N TRP A 346 11.92 11.05 -9.16
CA TRP A 346 11.39 12.25 -9.83
C TRP A 346 12.02 13.55 -9.39
N VAL A 347 13.03 13.50 -8.50
CA VAL A 347 13.60 14.72 -7.94
C VAL A 347 12.50 15.64 -7.41
N LEU A 348 11.54 15.05 -6.67
CA LEU A 348 10.54 15.82 -5.93
C LEU A 348 11.24 16.55 -4.80
N MET A 349 11.21 17.87 -4.81
CA MET A 349 11.86 18.71 -3.81
C MET A 349 10.94 19.06 -2.66
#